data_5a541c7090e1884d1575cf117ca6910e
#
_entry.id   5a541c7090e1884d1575cf117ca6910e
#
_cell.length_a   1.000
_cell.length_b   1.000
_cell.length_c   1.000
_cell.angle_alpha   90.00
_cell.angle_beta   90.00
_cell.angle_gamma   90.00
#
_symmetry.space_group_name_H-M   'P 1'
#
loop_
_entity.id
_entity.type
_entity.pdbx_description
1 polymer ?
#
loop_
_entity_poly.entity_id
_entity_poly.type
_entity_poly.pdbx_seq_one_letter_code
_entity_poly.pdbx_strand_id
1 'polypeptide(L)'
;MAARQPILIWGAGAIGGVLGAYWARAGLPVLMVDIVPEHVAACRSSGVLITGPVEQFRQVVPAVTPEALQGEYETIVLAVKAQATEGALDMLKPHLAPGGYVLSAQNGLNELAIARSVGSECTMGCFVNFGADWLGPGEILFGNRAAVVVGEIDGSIRDRTRQMHSDLLLFEPDAVLTDNIWGYLWGKLAYGAMLFATALTKDSMSANFADPRRFDVFDQLAREVMAVASVRGVVPVGFNGFDPACFAPGAADAGARASIAALAEFNRHTAKTHSGIYRDLAVRMRKTEVDPQIGVIAELGRESGIPTPAITGLVALIHDVEEGRRPMAFETFEVLINACKGTARDCS
;
A
#
# COMPACT_ATOMS: atom_id res chain seq x y z
N MET A 1 -5.89 25.30 -26.97
CA MET A 1 -5.77 23.96 -26.33
C MET A 1 -7.04 23.72 -25.54
N ALA A 2 -7.67 22.56 -25.64
CA ALA A 2 -8.82 22.22 -24.79
C ALA A 2 -8.38 22.25 -23.33
N ALA A 3 -9.24 22.72 -22.44
CA ALA A 3 -8.94 22.69 -21.01
C ALA A 3 -8.80 21.25 -20.55
N ARG A 4 -7.78 20.97 -19.75
CA ARG A 4 -7.56 19.63 -19.18
C ARG A 4 -8.75 19.23 -18.31
N GLN A 5 -9.24 18.00 -18.47
CA GLN A 5 -10.28 17.46 -17.59
C GLN A 5 -9.78 17.31 -16.14
N PRO A 6 -10.65 17.43 -15.15
CA PRO A 6 -10.26 17.20 -13.76
C PRO A 6 -9.76 15.78 -13.53
N ILE A 7 -8.70 15.65 -12.73
CA ILE A 7 -8.30 14.37 -12.12
C ILE A 7 -9.34 14.06 -11.04
N LEU A 8 -10.07 12.95 -11.20
CA LEU A 8 -10.99 12.46 -10.18
C LEU A 8 -10.21 11.65 -9.14
N ILE A 9 -10.28 12.04 -7.87
CA ILE A 9 -9.68 11.28 -6.77
C ILE A 9 -10.81 10.60 -6.00
N TRP A 10 -10.88 9.28 -6.09
CA TRP A 10 -11.86 8.46 -5.39
C TRP A 10 -11.28 7.96 -4.08
N GLY A 11 -11.74 8.53 -2.96
CA GLY A 11 -11.19 8.40 -1.61
C GLY A 11 -10.29 9.59 -1.26
N ALA A 12 -10.88 10.64 -0.66
CA ALA A 12 -10.17 11.84 -0.25
C ALA A 12 -9.52 11.72 1.15
N GLY A 13 -9.26 10.48 1.60
CA GLY A 13 -8.61 10.18 2.87
C GLY A 13 -7.13 10.59 2.90
N ALA A 14 -6.32 9.87 3.70
CA ALA A 14 -4.92 10.23 3.93
C ALA A 14 -4.10 10.34 2.63
N ILE A 15 -4.20 9.35 1.74
CA ILE A 15 -3.39 9.32 0.50
C ILE A 15 -4.01 10.23 -0.56
N GLY A 16 -5.28 10.02 -0.92
CA GLY A 16 -5.92 10.80 -1.97
C GLY A 16 -6.07 12.27 -1.61
N GLY A 17 -6.32 12.58 -0.35
CA GLY A 17 -6.43 13.96 0.12
C GLY A 17 -5.10 14.72 0.05
N VAL A 18 -3.96 14.06 0.38
CA VAL A 18 -2.64 14.68 0.20
C VAL A 18 -2.37 14.93 -1.28
N LEU A 19 -2.50 13.91 -2.14
CA LEU A 19 -2.27 14.06 -3.58
C LEU A 19 -3.13 15.17 -4.18
N GLY A 20 -4.44 15.18 -3.87
CA GLY A 20 -5.36 16.17 -4.40
C GLY A 20 -5.10 17.58 -3.91
N ALA A 21 -4.72 17.76 -2.63
CA ALA A 21 -4.36 19.06 -2.10
C ALA A 21 -3.09 19.63 -2.78
N TYR A 22 -2.06 18.80 -2.99
CA TYR A 22 -0.84 19.21 -3.69
C TYR A 22 -1.10 19.55 -5.16
N TRP A 23 -1.83 18.71 -5.88
CA TRP A 23 -2.17 18.94 -7.29
C TRP A 23 -3.05 20.19 -7.48
N ALA A 24 -4.08 20.36 -6.64
CA ALA A 24 -4.91 21.57 -6.68
C ALA A 24 -4.09 22.83 -6.39
N ARG A 25 -3.17 22.79 -5.41
CA ARG A 25 -2.24 23.89 -5.11
C ARG A 25 -1.31 24.19 -6.28
N ALA A 26 -0.89 23.17 -7.02
CA ALA A 26 -0.09 23.34 -8.24
C ALA A 26 -0.90 23.81 -9.45
N GLY A 27 -2.21 24.03 -9.31
CA GLY A 27 -3.10 24.53 -10.37
C GLY A 27 -3.69 23.46 -11.27
N LEU A 28 -3.55 22.17 -10.94
CA LEU A 28 -4.23 21.12 -11.68
C LEU A 28 -5.74 21.12 -11.34
N PRO A 29 -6.63 20.88 -12.31
CA PRO A 29 -8.04 20.66 -12.04
C PRO A 29 -8.20 19.30 -11.32
N VAL A 30 -8.76 19.31 -10.12
CA VAL A 30 -9.00 18.14 -9.26
C VAL A 30 -10.43 18.15 -8.77
N LEU A 31 -11.05 16.98 -8.74
CA LEU A 31 -12.32 16.73 -8.05
C LEU A 31 -12.13 15.54 -7.09
N MET A 32 -12.44 15.72 -5.82
CA MET A 32 -12.39 14.65 -4.82
C MET A 32 -13.76 14.00 -4.63
N VAL A 33 -13.77 12.70 -4.41
CA VAL A 33 -14.96 11.92 -4.02
C VAL A 33 -14.67 11.24 -2.69
N ASP A 34 -15.56 11.41 -1.72
CA ASP A 34 -15.46 10.71 -0.44
C ASP A 34 -16.87 10.40 0.11
N ILE A 35 -16.97 9.30 0.85
CA ILE A 35 -18.25 8.84 1.45
C ILE A 35 -18.60 9.59 2.73
N VAL A 36 -17.68 10.38 3.30
CA VAL A 36 -17.90 11.15 4.54
C VAL A 36 -18.37 12.56 4.21
N PRO A 37 -19.68 12.88 4.36
CA PRO A 37 -20.24 14.17 3.94
C PRO A 37 -19.58 15.37 4.62
N GLU A 38 -19.18 15.23 5.89
CA GLU A 38 -18.53 16.29 6.66
C GLU A 38 -17.13 16.57 6.08
N HIS A 39 -16.42 15.54 5.62
CA HIS A 39 -15.13 15.70 4.96
C HIS A 39 -15.27 16.38 3.60
N VAL A 40 -16.26 15.97 2.80
CA VAL A 40 -16.59 16.61 1.53
C VAL A 40 -16.93 18.10 1.74
N ALA A 41 -17.76 18.41 2.74
CA ALA A 41 -18.13 19.79 3.05
C ALA A 41 -16.89 20.62 3.47
N ALA A 42 -16.00 20.06 4.29
CA ALA A 42 -14.77 20.71 4.72
C ALA A 42 -13.83 20.98 3.53
N CYS A 43 -13.61 20.00 2.63
CA CYS A 43 -12.77 20.16 1.44
C CYS A 43 -13.23 21.32 0.56
N ARG A 44 -14.55 21.48 0.39
CA ARG A 44 -15.18 22.51 -0.48
C ARG A 44 -15.19 23.91 0.16
N SER A 45 -15.40 24.01 1.46
CA SER A 45 -15.62 25.29 2.15
C SER A 45 -14.34 25.86 2.74
N SER A 46 -13.75 25.17 3.71
CA SER A 46 -12.55 25.60 4.39
C SER A 46 -11.26 25.05 3.76
N GLY A 47 -11.37 24.02 2.93
CA GLY A 47 -10.23 23.36 2.30
C GLY A 47 -9.61 22.28 3.17
N VAL A 48 -8.82 21.41 2.52
CA VAL A 48 -8.00 20.39 3.18
C VAL A 48 -6.80 21.06 3.86
N LEU A 49 -6.67 20.89 5.17
CA LEU A 49 -5.51 21.28 5.94
C LEU A 49 -4.51 20.12 5.96
N ILE A 50 -3.40 20.32 5.30
CA ILE A 50 -2.24 19.44 5.44
C ILE A 50 -1.41 19.94 6.62
N THR A 51 -1.15 19.04 7.60
CA THR A 51 -0.34 19.31 8.78
C THR A 51 0.84 18.34 8.86
N GLY A 52 1.76 18.57 9.77
CA GLY A 52 2.86 17.64 10.07
C GLY A 52 4.24 18.21 9.74
N PRO A 53 5.28 17.37 9.89
CA PRO A 53 6.67 17.83 9.80
C PRO A 53 7.14 18.12 8.37
N VAL A 54 6.42 17.61 7.34
CA VAL A 54 6.83 17.79 5.94
C VAL A 54 6.48 19.18 5.46
N GLU A 55 5.23 19.57 5.64
CA GLU A 55 4.72 20.88 5.22
C GLU A 55 3.38 21.16 5.89
N GLN A 56 3.05 22.44 6.04
CA GLN A 56 1.76 22.88 6.55
C GLN A 56 1.12 23.89 5.60
N PHE A 57 -0.06 23.55 5.05
CA PHE A 57 -0.84 24.45 4.21
C PHE A 57 -2.30 24.03 4.16
N ARG A 58 -3.13 24.93 3.64
CA ARG A 58 -4.56 24.66 3.41
C ARG A 58 -4.90 24.92 1.95
N GLN A 59 -5.65 24.01 1.35
CA GLN A 59 -6.07 24.08 -0.04
C GLN A 59 -7.56 23.75 -0.19
N VAL A 60 -8.33 24.66 -0.74
CA VAL A 60 -9.72 24.38 -1.15
C VAL A 60 -9.69 23.47 -2.39
N VAL A 61 -10.41 22.37 -2.31
CA VAL A 61 -10.53 21.41 -3.42
C VAL A 61 -12.01 21.10 -3.63
N PRO A 62 -12.54 21.18 -4.86
CA PRO A 62 -13.86 20.67 -5.17
C PRO A 62 -14.02 19.22 -4.72
N ALA A 63 -15.13 18.92 -4.05
CA ALA A 63 -15.39 17.56 -3.56
C ALA A 63 -16.89 17.26 -3.61
N VAL A 64 -17.24 16.00 -3.82
CA VAL A 64 -18.62 15.49 -3.85
C VAL A 64 -18.71 14.14 -3.15
N THR A 65 -19.91 13.73 -2.75
CA THR A 65 -20.16 12.33 -2.39
C THR A 65 -20.33 11.48 -3.65
N PRO A 66 -20.13 10.14 -3.58
CA PRO A 66 -20.32 9.26 -4.74
C PRO A 66 -21.67 9.46 -5.43
N GLU A 67 -22.75 9.61 -4.66
CA GLU A 67 -24.12 9.77 -5.19
C GLU A 67 -24.33 11.11 -5.92
N ALA A 68 -23.52 12.11 -5.59
CA ALA A 68 -23.61 13.44 -6.20
C ALA A 68 -22.66 13.61 -7.40
N LEU A 69 -21.81 12.61 -7.68
CA LEU A 69 -20.86 12.65 -8.79
C LEU A 69 -21.61 12.62 -10.13
N GLN A 70 -21.18 13.43 -11.07
CA GLN A 70 -21.71 13.50 -12.43
C GLN A 70 -20.58 13.53 -13.45
N GLY A 71 -20.88 13.07 -14.66
CA GLY A 71 -19.94 13.10 -15.79
C GLY A 71 -18.99 11.91 -15.83
N GLU A 72 -18.11 11.95 -16.81
CA GLU A 72 -17.10 10.93 -17.07
C GLU A 72 -15.70 11.58 -16.99
N TYR A 73 -14.71 10.82 -16.56
CA TYR A 73 -13.35 11.29 -16.28
C TYR A 73 -12.31 10.41 -16.97
N GLU A 74 -11.35 11.03 -17.64
CA GLU A 74 -10.24 10.33 -18.29
C GLU A 74 -9.25 9.75 -17.28
N THR A 75 -9.11 10.41 -16.13
CA THR A 75 -8.15 10.00 -15.07
C THR A 75 -8.88 9.87 -13.74
N ILE A 76 -8.94 8.65 -13.21
CA ILE A 76 -9.47 8.35 -11.89
C ILE A 76 -8.35 7.79 -11.02
N VAL A 77 -8.06 8.43 -9.90
CA VAL A 77 -7.11 7.95 -8.88
C VAL A 77 -7.90 7.28 -7.77
N LEU A 78 -7.75 5.97 -7.63
CA LEU A 78 -8.40 5.19 -6.58
C LEU A 78 -7.48 5.14 -5.35
N ALA A 79 -7.92 5.75 -4.25
CA ALA A 79 -7.16 5.90 -3.02
C ALA A 79 -7.95 5.51 -1.76
N VAL A 80 -8.99 4.69 -1.93
CA VAL A 80 -9.71 4.11 -0.79
C VAL A 80 -8.89 3.01 -0.12
N LYS A 81 -9.26 2.62 1.10
CA LYS A 81 -8.71 1.43 1.74
C LYS A 81 -8.98 0.19 0.90
N ALA A 82 -8.04 -0.74 0.84
CA ALA A 82 -8.08 -1.89 -0.07
C ALA A 82 -9.35 -2.75 0.07
N GLN A 83 -9.89 -2.90 1.27
CA GLN A 83 -11.16 -3.60 1.50
C GLN A 83 -12.39 -2.92 0.89
N ALA A 84 -12.28 -1.65 0.51
CA ALA A 84 -13.37 -0.92 -0.15
C ALA A 84 -13.24 -0.87 -1.68
N THR A 85 -12.22 -1.52 -2.24
CA THR A 85 -11.89 -1.42 -3.67
C THR A 85 -13.02 -1.90 -4.56
N GLU A 86 -13.59 -3.08 -4.30
CA GLU A 86 -14.64 -3.64 -5.16
C GLU A 86 -15.90 -2.75 -5.17
N GLY A 87 -16.38 -2.34 -3.98
CA GLY A 87 -17.53 -1.43 -3.90
C GLY A 87 -17.27 -0.06 -4.53
N ALA A 88 -16.04 0.45 -4.43
CA ALA A 88 -15.65 1.67 -5.11
C ALA A 88 -15.62 1.50 -6.64
N LEU A 89 -15.13 0.36 -7.14
CA LEU A 89 -15.12 0.06 -8.58
C LEU A 89 -16.53 -0.01 -9.18
N ASP A 90 -17.48 -0.63 -8.49
CA ASP A 90 -18.87 -0.68 -8.94
C ASP A 90 -19.46 0.73 -9.11
N MET A 91 -19.12 1.66 -8.22
CA MET A 91 -19.64 3.02 -8.24
C MET A 91 -18.86 3.93 -9.23
N LEU A 92 -17.55 3.79 -9.37
CA LEU A 92 -16.74 4.65 -10.23
C LEU A 92 -16.78 4.25 -11.71
N LYS A 93 -17.03 2.97 -12.02
CA LYS A 93 -16.99 2.45 -13.40
C LYS A 93 -17.91 3.21 -14.38
N PRO A 94 -19.14 3.62 -14.02
CA PRO A 94 -19.97 4.46 -14.88
C PRO A 94 -19.40 5.85 -15.17
N HIS A 95 -18.41 6.29 -14.40
CA HIS A 95 -17.74 7.59 -14.52
C HIS A 95 -16.38 7.52 -15.21
N LEU A 96 -15.96 6.34 -15.66
CA LEU A 96 -14.72 6.19 -16.44
C LEU A 96 -15.01 6.52 -17.91
N ALA A 97 -14.40 7.57 -18.42
CA ALA A 97 -14.53 7.98 -19.81
C ALA A 97 -13.97 6.92 -20.79
N PRO A 98 -14.50 6.83 -22.00
CA PRO A 98 -13.88 6.01 -23.07
C PRO A 98 -12.41 6.39 -23.29
N GLY A 99 -11.51 5.39 -23.19
CA GLY A 99 -10.05 5.60 -23.26
C GLY A 99 -9.41 6.14 -21.99
N GLY A 100 -10.20 6.37 -20.95
CA GLY A 100 -9.71 6.73 -19.61
C GLY A 100 -9.04 5.56 -18.87
N TYR A 101 -8.53 5.84 -17.67
CA TYR A 101 -7.86 4.83 -16.83
C TYR A 101 -8.06 5.09 -15.34
N VAL A 102 -7.93 4.01 -14.58
CA VAL A 102 -7.91 4.02 -13.11
C VAL A 102 -6.47 3.80 -12.64
N LEU A 103 -5.93 4.77 -11.90
CA LEU A 103 -4.65 4.67 -11.20
C LEU A 103 -4.89 4.16 -9.78
N SER A 104 -4.30 3.04 -9.41
CA SER A 104 -4.34 2.56 -8.02
C SER A 104 -3.28 3.27 -7.18
N ALA A 105 -3.70 4.11 -6.23
CA ALA A 105 -2.81 4.70 -5.22
C ALA A 105 -3.03 4.02 -3.86
N GLN A 106 -3.08 2.68 -3.86
CA GLN A 106 -3.45 1.84 -2.72
C GLN A 106 -2.29 0.91 -2.32
N ASN A 107 -2.36 0.37 -1.10
CA ASN A 107 -1.47 -0.71 -0.68
C ASN A 107 -2.02 -2.07 -1.15
N GLY A 108 -1.14 -3.02 -1.45
CA GLY A 108 -1.52 -4.35 -1.91
C GLY A 108 -1.42 -4.49 -3.43
N LEU A 109 -2.21 -5.40 -4.00
CA LEU A 109 -2.27 -5.69 -5.45
C LEU A 109 -3.68 -5.37 -6.00
N ASN A 110 -4.21 -4.20 -5.64
CA ASN A 110 -5.57 -3.80 -6.05
C ASN A 110 -5.69 -3.63 -7.57
N GLU A 111 -4.58 -3.44 -8.27
CA GLU A 111 -4.48 -3.42 -9.73
C GLU A 111 -5.08 -4.68 -10.35
N LEU A 112 -5.01 -5.83 -9.66
CA LEU A 112 -5.64 -7.08 -10.12
C LEU A 112 -7.18 -6.98 -10.11
N ALA A 113 -7.75 -6.38 -9.07
CA ALA A 113 -9.20 -6.15 -8.97
C ALA A 113 -9.66 -5.08 -9.98
N ILE A 114 -8.90 -4.00 -10.11
CA ILE A 114 -9.17 -2.93 -11.06
C ILE A 114 -9.16 -3.49 -12.49
N ALA A 115 -8.13 -4.25 -12.87
CA ALA A 115 -8.01 -4.84 -14.21
C ALA A 115 -9.14 -5.82 -14.52
N ARG A 116 -9.63 -6.59 -13.53
CA ARG A 116 -10.83 -7.42 -13.72
C ARG A 116 -12.09 -6.61 -13.97
N SER A 117 -12.21 -5.42 -13.36
CA SER A 117 -13.40 -4.58 -13.44
C SER A 117 -13.46 -3.73 -14.70
N VAL A 118 -12.36 -3.02 -15.01
CA VAL A 118 -12.33 -2.00 -16.08
C VAL A 118 -11.43 -2.37 -17.26
N GLY A 119 -10.71 -3.49 -17.20
CA GLY A 119 -9.75 -3.93 -18.22
C GLY A 119 -8.31 -3.54 -17.86
N SER A 120 -7.36 -4.42 -18.27
CA SER A 120 -5.93 -4.18 -18.03
C SER A 120 -5.42 -2.93 -18.74
N GLU A 121 -5.95 -2.65 -19.92
CA GLU A 121 -5.62 -1.46 -20.71
C GLU A 121 -6.10 -0.15 -20.07
N CYS A 122 -7.05 -0.21 -19.13
CA CYS A 122 -7.55 0.92 -18.35
C CYS A 122 -6.99 0.95 -16.93
N THR A 123 -5.96 0.17 -16.62
CA THR A 123 -5.39 0.07 -15.26
C THR A 123 -3.94 0.53 -15.24
N MET A 124 -3.63 1.41 -14.30
CA MET A 124 -2.28 1.91 -14.01
C MET A 124 -1.97 1.72 -12.53
N GLY A 125 -0.76 1.30 -12.20
CA GLY A 125 -0.33 1.13 -10.81
C GLY A 125 0.43 2.35 -10.30
N CYS A 126 0.28 2.64 -9.01
CA CYS A 126 1.10 3.62 -8.33
C CYS A 126 1.56 3.08 -6.96
N PHE A 127 2.85 2.83 -6.85
CA PHE A 127 3.47 2.54 -5.57
C PHE A 127 3.59 3.83 -4.77
N VAL A 128 2.92 3.89 -3.61
CA VAL A 128 2.97 5.02 -2.67
C VAL A 128 3.54 4.56 -1.34
N ASN A 129 4.63 5.18 -0.90
CA ASN A 129 5.31 4.79 0.36
C ASN A 129 5.40 5.95 1.37
N PHE A 130 4.90 7.14 1.03
CA PHE A 130 4.83 8.26 1.96
C PHE A 130 3.84 7.98 3.11
N GLY A 131 4.08 8.59 4.25
CA GLY A 131 3.25 8.44 5.43
C GLY A 131 2.26 9.57 5.58
N ALA A 132 0.96 9.26 5.62
CA ALA A 132 -0.08 10.21 5.92
C ALA A 132 -1.14 9.57 6.82
N ASP A 133 -1.84 10.39 7.62
CA ASP A 133 -2.94 9.98 8.47
C ASP A 133 -4.12 10.96 8.35
N TRP A 134 -5.31 10.46 8.16
CA TRP A 134 -6.53 11.25 8.23
C TRP A 134 -6.86 11.52 9.71
N LEU A 135 -6.90 12.78 10.11
CA LEU A 135 -7.14 13.19 11.50
C LEU A 135 -8.61 13.51 11.75
N GLY A 136 -9.34 13.91 10.71
CA GLY A 136 -10.74 14.27 10.78
C GLY A 136 -11.20 14.99 9.52
N PRO A 137 -12.47 15.44 9.45
CA PRO A 137 -12.99 16.17 8.30
C PRO A 137 -12.13 17.38 7.95
N GLY A 138 -11.57 17.37 6.72
CA GLY A 138 -10.73 18.45 6.22
C GLY A 138 -9.31 18.54 6.82
N GLU A 139 -8.84 17.53 7.60
CA GLU A 139 -7.51 17.57 8.21
C GLU A 139 -6.74 16.29 8.01
N ILE A 140 -5.51 16.40 7.46
CA ILE A 140 -4.63 15.28 7.14
C ILE A 140 -3.21 15.58 7.64
N LEU A 141 -2.65 14.67 8.41
CA LEU A 141 -1.25 14.69 8.81
C LEU A 141 -0.40 14.11 7.67
N PHE A 142 0.56 14.88 7.15
CA PHE A 142 1.59 14.40 6.24
C PHE A 142 2.88 14.13 7.02
N GLY A 143 3.10 12.88 7.38
CA GLY A 143 4.13 12.47 8.32
C GLY A 143 5.53 12.40 7.74
N ASN A 144 5.69 11.93 6.50
CA ASN A 144 6.98 11.83 5.82
C ASN A 144 6.81 11.65 4.31
N ARG A 145 7.78 12.20 3.55
CA ARG A 145 7.99 11.86 2.14
C ARG A 145 8.61 10.48 2.01
N ALA A 146 8.32 9.80 0.93
CA ALA A 146 9.00 8.56 0.54
C ALA A 146 8.66 8.25 -0.93
N ALA A 147 9.26 7.21 -1.47
CA ALA A 147 9.17 6.84 -2.88
C ALA A 147 7.71 6.78 -3.38
N VAL A 148 7.48 7.39 -4.54
CA VAL A 148 6.26 7.31 -5.34
C VAL A 148 6.67 6.85 -6.73
N VAL A 149 6.05 5.77 -7.21
CA VAL A 149 6.41 5.17 -8.50
C VAL A 149 5.15 4.92 -9.30
N VAL A 150 5.16 5.23 -10.59
CA VAL A 150 4.01 5.03 -11.47
C VAL A 150 4.40 4.22 -12.70
N GLY A 151 3.52 3.33 -13.14
CA GLY A 151 3.70 2.53 -14.35
C GLY A 151 2.43 1.82 -14.79
N GLU A 152 2.36 1.51 -16.08
CA GLU A 152 1.30 0.65 -16.61
C GLU A 152 1.51 -0.78 -16.11
N ILE A 153 0.43 -1.52 -15.89
CA ILE A 153 0.52 -2.91 -15.41
C ILE A 153 1.02 -3.89 -16.48
N ASP A 154 1.03 -3.48 -17.75
CA ASP A 154 1.59 -4.25 -18.87
C ASP A 154 3.07 -3.89 -19.17
N GLY A 155 3.67 -2.99 -18.39
CA GLY A 155 5.04 -2.54 -18.55
C GLY A 155 5.24 -1.53 -19.69
N SER A 156 4.21 -1.15 -20.43
CA SER A 156 4.32 -0.12 -21.47
C SER A 156 4.51 1.27 -20.86
N ILE A 157 5.17 2.17 -21.58
CA ILE A 157 5.27 3.58 -21.21
C ILE A 157 4.54 4.41 -22.28
N ARG A 158 3.33 4.85 -21.93
CA ARG A 158 2.42 5.61 -22.79
C ARG A 158 2.49 7.11 -22.49
N ASP A 159 1.89 7.94 -23.32
CA ASP A 159 1.84 9.39 -23.07
C ASP A 159 1.08 9.70 -21.78
N ARG A 160 0.00 8.98 -21.48
CA ARG A 160 -0.75 9.12 -20.24
C ARG A 160 0.09 8.76 -18.99
N THR A 161 1.00 7.76 -19.12
CA THR A 161 1.90 7.36 -18.02
C THR A 161 2.94 8.45 -17.76
N ARG A 162 3.49 9.04 -18.83
CA ARG A 162 4.40 10.20 -18.74
C ARG A 162 3.69 11.42 -18.15
N GLN A 163 2.44 11.66 -18.55
CA GLN A 163 1.65 12.76 -18.00
C GLN A 163 1.39 12.57 -16.51
N MET A 164 0.97 11.36 -16.09
CA MET A 164 0.76 11.07 -14.67
C MET A 164 2.05 11.18 -13.85
N HIS A 165 3.17 10.73 -14.40
CA HIS A 165 4.48 10.95 -13.78
C HIS A 165 4.79 12.44 -13.61
N SER A 166 4.54 13.26 -14.64
CA SER A 166 4.72 14.71 -14.55
C SER A 166 3.83 15.35 -13.49
N ASP A 167 2.61 14.85 -13.32
CA ASP A 167 1.69 15.30 -12.27
C ASP A 167 2.18 14.89 -10.87
N LEU A 168 2.73 13.69 -10.73
CA LEU A 168 3.30 13.21 -9.47
C LEU A 168 4.56 13.99 -9.07
N LEU A 169 5.37 14.46 -10.02
CA LEU A 169 6.52 15.33 -9.75
C LEU A 169 6.12 16.66 -9.07
N LEU A 170 4.88 17.12 -9.25
CA LEU A 170 4.37 18.31 -8.53
C LEU A 170 4.13 18.03 -7.03
N PHE A 171 3.96 16.76 -6.66
CA PHE A 171 3.82 16.29 -5.28
C PHE A 171 5.15 15.79 -4.72
N GLU A 172 5.79 14.87 -5.42
CA GLU A 172 7.05 14.23 -5.02
C GLU A 172 8.12 14.45 -6.10
N PRO A 173 9.10 15.34 -5.87
CA PRO A 173 10.11 15.68 -6.88
C PRO A 173 10.94 14.47 -7.36
N ASP A 174 11.04 13.43 -6.53
CA ASP A 174 11.77 12.21 -6.82
C ASP A 174 10.84 11.07 -7.29
N ALA A 175 9.62 11.39 -7.76
CA ALA A 175 8.71 10.39 -8.31
C ALA A 175 9.34 9.66 -9.51
N VAL A 176 9.12 8.36 -9.60
CA VAL A 176 9.74 7.47 -10.58
C VAL A 176 8.73 6.98 -11.61
N LEU A 177 9.09 7.06 -12.88
CA LEU A 177 8.40 6.39 -13.97
C LEU A 177 9.05 5.03 -14.21
N THR A 178 8.26 3.94 -14.23
CA THR A 178 8.78 2.58 -14.39
C THR A 178 8.00 1.78 -15.43
N ASP A 179 8.67 0.85 -16.07
CA ASP A 179 8.11 -0.24 -16.86
C ASP A 179 7.88 -1.53 -16.03
N ASN A 180 8.26 -1.50 -14.75
CA ASN A 180 8.11 -2.64 -13.82
C ASN A 180 7.38 -2.23 -12.53
N ILE A 181 6.14 -1.75 -12.64
CA ILE A 181 5.36 -1.36 -11.47
C ILE A 181 5.08 -2.55 -10.53
N TRP A 182 4.84 -3.73 -11.10
CA TRP A 182 4.66 -4.94 -10.30
C TRP A 182 5.86 -5.24 -9.41
N GLY A 183 7.07 -4.99 -9.90
CA GLY A 183 8.29 -5.20 -9.11
C GLY A 183 8.28 -4.39 -7.81
N TYR A 184 7.86 -3.13 -7.86
CA TYR A 184 7.73 -2.26 -6.69
C TYR A 184 6.61 -2.72 -5.75
N LEU A 185 5.44 -3.07 -6.30
CA LEU A 185 4.28 -3.52 -5.52
C LEU A 185 4.60 -4.82 -4.78
N TRP A 186 5.18 -5.82 -5.46
CA TRP A 186 5.56 -7.09 -4.84
C TRP A 186 6.72 -6.95 -3.86
N GLY A 187 7.72 -6.11 -4.15
CA GLY A 187 8.77 -5.79 -3.20
C GLY A 187 8.22 -5.22 -1.90
N LYS A 188 7.22 -4.32 -2.01
CA LYS A 188 6.55 -3.75 -0.84
C LYS A 188 5.77 -4.79 -0.04
N LEU A 189 5.16 -5.78 -0.70
CA LEU A 189 4.41 -6.84 -0.01
C LEU A 189 5.31 -7.76 0.80
N ALA A 190 6.51 -8.07 0.32
CA ALA A 190 7.47 -8.86 1.10
C ALA A 190 7.88 -8.14 2.40
N TYR A 191 8.21 -6.86 2.31
CA TYR A 191 8.46 -6.04 3.50
C TYR A 191 7.18 -5.88 4.35
N GLY A 192 6.03 -5.69 3.70
CA GLY A 192 4.72 -5.58 4.35
C GLY A 192 4.37 -6.79 5.20
N ALA A 193 4.60 -8.01 4.71
CA ALA A 193 4.40 -9.24 5.46
C ALA A 193 5.22 -9.26 6.76
N MET A 194 6.48 -8.85 6.68
CA MET A 194 7.32 -8.69 7.88
C MET A 194 6.75 -7.63 8.84
N LEU A 195 6.25 -6.49 8.32
CA LEU A 195 5.65 -5.44 9.15
C LEU A 195 4.37 -5.90 9.84
N PHE A 196 3.54 -6.73 9.18
CA PHE A 196 2.38 -7.36 9.81
C PHE A 196 2.82 -8.27 10.97
N ALA A 197 3.87 -9.07 10.78
CA ALA A 197 4.41 -9.92 11.84
C ALA A 197 4.95 -9.10 13.03
N THR A 198 5.60 -7.94 12.80
CA THR A 198 6.03 -7.07 13.92
C THR A 198 4.86 -6.58 14.76
N ALA A 199 3.66 -6.43 14.16
CA ALA A 199 2.47 -5.95 14.86
C ALA A 199 1.80 -7.02 15.74
N LEU A 200 2.26 -8.28 15.71
CA LEU A 200 1.82 -9.31 16.65
C LEU A 200 2.37 -9.06 18.08
N THR A 201 3.33 -8.15 18.25
CA THR A 201 3.96 -7.80 19.54
C THR A 201 3.86 -6.30 19.81
N LYS A 202 4.17 -5.90 21.05
CA LYS A 202 4.27 -4.50 21.44
C LYS A 202 5.67 -3.91 21.22
N ASP A 203 6.62 -4.71 20.73
CA ASP A 203 7.98 -4.27 20.51
C ASP A 203 8.05 -3.33 19.28
N SER A 204 9.03 -2.44 19.26
CA SER A 204 9.29 -1.60 18.09
C SER A 204 9.68 -2.45 16.85
N MET A 205 9.53 -1.88 15.65
CA MET A 205 9.99 -2.54 14.42
C MET A 205 11.47 -2.92 14.52
N SER A 206 12.33 -2.00 15.00
CA SER A 206 13.75 -2.26 15.17
C SER A 206 14.01 -3.42 16.13
N ALA A 207 13.34 -3.46 17.30
CA ALA A 207 13.51 -4.54 18.26
C ALA A 207 13.03 -5.88 17.71
N ASN A 208 11.92 -5.90 16.96
CA ASN A 208 11.42 -7.10 16.29
C ASN A 208 12.46 -7.65 15.30
N PHE A 209 13.00 -6.82 14.41
CA PHE A 209 13.97 -7.25 13.40
C PHE A 209 15.35 -7.61 14.00
N ALA A 210 15.72 -7.02 15.13
CA ALA A 210 16.99 -7.32 15.81
C ALA A 210 16.95 -8.63 16.63
N ASP A 211 15.78 -9.19 16.93
CA ASP A 211 15.67 -10.41 17.74
C ASP A 211 15.97 -11.66 16.89
N PRO A 212 17.10 -12.37 17.15
CA PRO A 212 17.48 -13.52 16.34
C PRO A 212 16.48 -14.69 16.39
N ARG A 213 15.62 -14.75 17.42
CA ARG A 213 14.59 -15.79 17.53
C ARG A 213 13.48 -15.64 16.50
N ARG A 214 13.33 -14.43 15.90
CA ARG A 214 12.29 -14.05 14.95
C ARG A 214 12.76 -14.12 13.50
N PHE A 215 14.06 -14.32 13.29
CA PHE A 215 14.66 -14.32 11.95
C PHE A 215 13.94 -15.26 10.99
N ASP A 216 13.78 -16.55 11.38
CA ASP A 216 13.21 -17.58 10.52
C ASP A 216 11.79 -17.22 10.04
N VAL A 217 11.01 -16.51 10.87
CA VAL A 217 9.68 -16.03 10.50
C VAL A 217 9.76 -14.96 9.42
N PHE A 218 10.60 -13.93 9.62
CA PHE A 218 10.75 -12.85 8.65
C PHE A 218 11.32 -13.36 7.33
N ASP A 219 12.29 -14.24 7.38
CA ASP A 219 12.88 -14.88 6.20
C ASP A 219 11.82 -15.67 5.43
N GLN A 220 11.08 -16.54 6.11
CA GLN A 220 10.07 -17.38 5.46
C GLN A 220 8.93 -16.56 4.87
N LEU A 221 8.41 -15.54 5.57
CA LEU A 221 7.38 -14.65 5.05
C LEU A 221 7.81 -13.99 3.74
N ALA A 222 9.02 -13.43 3.70
CA ALA A 222 9.52 -12.80 2.49
C ALA A 222 9.77 -13.82 1.38
N ARG A 223 10.33 -15.00 1.68
CA ARG A 223 10.55 -16.07 0.70
C ARG A 223 9.25 -16.59 0.09
N GLU A 224 8.19 -16.74 0.87
CA GLU A 224 6.87 -17.14 0.34
C GLU A 224 6.34 -16.08 -0.65
N VAL A 225 6.43 -14.80 -0.30
CA VAL A 225 6.04 -13.71 -1.23
C VAL A 225 6.88 -13.76 -2.50
N MET A 226 8.21 -13.92 -2.38
CA MET A 226 9.12 -13.97 -3.53
C MET A 226 8.91 -15.22 -4.38
N ALA A 227 8.58 -16.36 -3.79
CA ALA A 227 8.26 -17.59 -4.53
C ALA A 227 7.01 -17.41 -5.41
N VAL A 228 5.95 -16.82 -4.85
CA VAL A 228 4.73 -16.51 -5.62
C VAL A 228 5.01 -15.48 -6.71
N ALA A 229 5.77 -14.41 -6.41
CA ALA A 229 6.17 -13.41 -7.40
C ALA A 229 6.94 -14.05 -8.58
N SER A 230 7.88 -14.94 -8.27
CA SER A 230 8.74 -15.62 -9.26
C SER A 230 7.92 -16.44 -10.27
N VAL A 231 6.97 -17.27 -9.82
CA VAL A 231 6.14 -18.07 -10.73
C VAL A 231 5.17 -17.22 -11.56
N ARG A 232 4.90 -16.00 -11.13
CA ARG A 232 4.11 -15.02 -11.89
C ARG A 232 4.96 -14.14 -12.81
N GLY A 233 6.28 -14.43 -12.92
CA GLY A 233 7.20 -13.70 -13.79
C GLY A 233 7.53 -12.28 -13.31
N VAL A 234 7.26 -11.97 -12.04
CA VAL A 234 7.58 -10.66 -11.47
C VAL A 234 9.00 -10.66 -10.92
N VAL A 235 9.77 -9.62 -11.23
CA VAL A 235 11.09 -9.34 -10.65
C VAL A 235 10.92 -8.21 -9.63
N PRO A 236 10.84 -8.53 -8.31
CA PRO A 236 10.60 -7.52 -7.29
C PRO A 236 11.75 -6.51 -7.18
N VAL A 237 11.39 -5.26 -6.89
CA VAL A 237 12.32 -4.14 -6.75
C VAL A 237 12.43 -3.72 -5.29
N GLY A 238 13.66 -3.48 -4.82
CA GLY A 238 13.94 -3.03 -3.46
C GLY A 238 13.68 -1.53 -3.27
N PHE A 239 13.53 -1.14 -2.00
CA PHE A 239 13.35 0.26 -1.61
C PHE A 239 13.76 0.45 -0.13
N ASN A 240 14.20 1.64 0.25
CA ASN A 240 14.53 2.00 1.64
C ASN A 240 15.47 1.00 2.36
N GLY A 241 16.45 0.44 1.63
CA GLY A 241 17.40 -0.53 2.17
C GLY A 241 16.89 -1.98 2.26
N PHE A 242 15.64 -2.24 1.91
CA PHE A 242 15.11 -3.60 1.74
C PHE A 242 15.43 -4.12 0.34
N ASP A 243 16.13 -5.25 0.26
CA ASP A 243 16.42 -5.94 -1.00
C ASP A 243 15.67 -7.27 -1.09
N PRO A 244 14.59 -7.34 -1.89
CA PRO A 244 13.80 -8.55 -2.06
C PRO A 244 14.58 -9.68 -2.75
N ALA A 245 15.64 -9.39 -3.50
CA ALA A 245 16.46 -10.41 -4.14
C ALA A 245 17.14 -11.35 -3.12
N CYS A 246 17.38 -10.87 -1.91
CA CYS A 246 17.90 -11.68 -0.81
C CYS A 246 16.97 -12.81 -0.36
N PHE A 247 15.69 -12.77 -0.75
CA PHE A 247 14.64 -13.73 -0.41
C PHE A 247 14.12 -14.51 -1.63
N ALA A 248 14.72 -14.31 -2.79
CA ALA A 248 14.34 -15.02 -4.01
C ALA A 248 14.56 -16.52 -3.88
N PRO A 249 13.84 -17.39 -4.63
CA PRO A 249 14.10 -18.82 -4.66
C PRO A 249 15.58 -19.12 -4.93
N GLY A 250 16.21 -19.91 -4.06
CA GLY A 250 17.63 -20.26 -4.14
C GLY A 250 18.59 -19.20 -3.58
N ALA A 251 18.13 -18.06 -3.09
CA ALA A 251 18.99 -17.07 -2.44
C ALA A 251 19.56 -17.60 -1.12
N ALA A 252 20.85 -17.27 -0.86
CA ALA A 252 21.56 -17.72 0.34
C ALA A 252 21.06 -16.96 1.59
N ASP A 253 21.00 -17.67 2.73
CA ASP A 253 20.57 -17.12 4.03
C ASP A 253 21.41 -15.92 4.50
N ALA A 254 22.68 -15.85 4.11
CA ALA A 254 23.53 -14.73 4.49
C ALA A 254 23.01 -13.38 3.97
N GLY A 255 22.46 -13.35 2.75
CA GLY A 255 21.81 -12.16 2.18
C GLY A 255 20.57 -11.76 2.97
N ALA A 256 19.70 -12.73 3.27
CA ALA A 256 18.50 -12.50 4.06
C ALA A 256 18.82 -11.95 5.47
N ARG A 257 19.82 -12.52 6.13
CA ARG A 257 20.30 -12.03 7.44
C ARG A 257 20.81 -10.59 7.37
N ALA A 258 21.60 -10.27 6.34
CA ALA A 258 22.12 -8.92 6.14
C ALA A 258 20.97 -7.92 5.87
N SER A 259 19.97 -8.28 5.05
CA SER A 259 18.81 -7.45 4.74
C SER A 259 17.95 -7.18 5.99
N ILE A 260 17.65 -8.21 6.80
CA ILE A 260 16.86 -8.04 8.04
C ILE A 260 17.66 -7.22 9.08
N ALA A 261 18.97 -7.40 9.19
CA ALA A 261 19.81 -6.57 10.06
C ALA A 261 19.81 -5.09 9.60
N ALA A 262 19.85 -4.84 8.29
CA ALA A 262 19.75 -3.48 7.74
C ALA A 262 18.37 -2.86 8.04
N LEU A 263 17.28 -3.64 8.01
CA LEU A 263 15.96 -3.17 8.43
C LEU A 263 15.91 -2.82 9.92
N ALA A 264 16.53 -3.61 10.79
CA ALA A 264 16.63 -3.30 12.21
C ALA A 264 17.35 -1.96 12.44
N GLU A 265 18.47 -1.73 11.75
CA GLU A 265 19.25 -0.51 11.84
C GLU A 265 18.49 0.70 11.27
N PHE A 266 17.91 0.56 10.07
CA PHE A 266 17.09 1.61 9.45
C PHE A 266 15.96 2.07 10.39
N ASN A 267 15.21 1.12 10.95
CA ASN A 267 14.09 1.44 11.84
C ASN A 267 14.51 2.00 13.19
N ARG A 268 15.76 1.80 13.63
CA ARG A 268 16.30 2.40 14.86
C ARG A 268 16.40 3.91 14.79
N HIS A 269 16.66 4.44 13.60
CA HIS A 269 16.88 5.87 13.36
C HIS A 269 15.63 6.59 12.87
N THR A 270 14.50 5.89 12.71
CA THR A 270 13.24 6.54 12.31
C THR A 270 12.45 7.00 13.53
N ALA A 271 11.79 8.15 13.41
CA ALA A 271 10.86 8.64 14.43
C ALA A 271 9.62 7.72 14.59
N LYS A 272 9.31 6.94 13.54
CA LYS A 272 8.21 5.99 13.51
C LYS A 272 8.66 4.64 14.07
N THR A 273 8.51 4.42 15.36
CA THR A 273 8.94 3.19 16.04
C THR A 273 8.07 1.96 15.72
N HIS A 274 6.80 2.16 15.37
CA HIS A 274 5.83 1.10 15.08
C HIS A 274 5.17 1.28 13.72
N SER A 275 4.74 0.17 13.12
CA SER A 275 4.07 0.16 11.83
C SER A 275 2.67 0.81 11.89
N GLY A 276 2.10 1.13 10.72
CA GLY A 276 0.70 1.56 10.62
C GLY A 276 -0.27 0.48 11.09
N ILE A 277 0.09 -0.79 10.88
CA ILE A 277 -0.65 -1.98 11.30
C ILE A 277 -0.76 -2.01 12.83
N TYR A 278 0.37 -1.82 13.52
CA TYR A 278 0.37 -1.71 14.99
C TYR A 278 -0.56 -0.61 15.48
N ARG A 279 -0.55 0.57 14.83
CA ARG A 279 -1.44 1.68 15.22
C ARG A 279 -2.92 1.33 14.99
N ASP A 280 -3.23 0.60 13.94
CA ASP A 280 -4.61 0.16 13.69
C ASP A 280 -5.07 -0.83 14.77
N LEU A 281 -4.22 -1.79 15.19
CA LEU A 281 -4.54 -2.78 16.23
C LEU A 281 -4.52 -2.18 17.65
N ALA A 282 -3.45 -1.48 18.05
CA ALA A 282 -3.20 -1.10 19.42
C ALA A 282 -3.80 0.26 19.81
N VAL A 283 -3.94 1.19 18.86
CA VAL A 283 -4.34 2.58 19.12
C VAL A 283 -5.75 2.87 18.61
N ARG A 284 -6.02 2.49 17.36
CA ARG A 284 -7.31 2.77 16.72
C ARG A 284 -8.35 1.68 16.94
N MET A 285 -7.91 0.52 17.43
CA MET A 285 -8.77 -0.64 17.75
C MET A 285 -9.68 -1.00 16.57
N ARG A 286 -9.12 -1.07 15.35
CA ARG A 286 -9.85 -1.36 14.13
C ARG A 286 -9.18 -2.47 13.33
N LYS A 287 -9.96 -3.10 12.46
CA LYS A 287 -9.44 -4.10 11.51
C LYS A 287 -8.36 -3.50 10.60
N THR A 288 -7.35 -4.30 10.34
CA THR A 288 -6.25 -3.98 9.42
C THR A 288 -6.65 -4.27 7.96
N GLU A 289 -5.72 -4.08 7.05
CA GLU A 289 -5.86 -4.48 5.65
C GLU A 289 -5.11 -5.81 5.38
N VAL A 290 -5.07 -6.73 6.35
CA VAL A 290 -4.28 -7.96 6.23
C VAL A 290 -4.76 -8.83 5.07
N ASP A 291 -6.06 -8.98 4.87
CA ASP A 291 -6.60 -9.80 3.78
C ASP A 291 -6.23 -9.26 2.40
N PRO A 292 -6.54 -8.00 2.04
CA PRO A 292 -6.24 -7.49 0.71
C PRO A 292 -4.74 -7.22 0.47
N GLN A 293 -3.91 -7.09 1.52
CA GLN A 293 -2.48 -6.88 1.35
C GLN A 293 -1.67 -8.17 1.43
N ILE A 294 -1.98 -9.06 2.37
CA ILE A 294 -1.17 -10.25 2.65
C ILE A 294 -1.95 -11.52 2.30
N GLY A 295 -3.24 -11.58 2.61
CA GLY A 295 -4.11 -12.71 2.25
C GLY A 295 -4.14 -12.97 0.75
N VAL A 296 -4.09 -11.93 -0.07
CA VAL A 296 -3.99 -12.05 -1.53
C VAL A 296 -2.78 -12.90 -1.98
N ILE A 297 -1.67 -12.89 -1.24
CA ILE A 297 -0.49 -13.72 -1.55
C ILE A 297 -0.81 -15.21 -1.34
N ALA A 298 -1.56 -15.55 -0.29
CA ALA A 298 -2.00 -16.92 -0.06
C ALA A 298 -2.95 -17.42 -1.17
N GLU A 299 -3.85 -16.55 -1.64
CA GLU A 299 -4.75 -16.86 -2.76
C GLU A 299 -3.96 -17.10 -4.06
N LEU A 300 -3.07 -16.19 -4.41
CA LEU A 300 -2.23 -16.30 -5.61
C LEU A 300 -1.27 -17.49 -5.53
N GLY A 301 -0.75 -17.80 -4.33
CA GLY A 301 0.06 -18.99 -4.08
C GLY A 301 -0.72 -20.28 -4.36
N ARG A 302 -1.95 -20.39 -3.84
CA ARG A 302 -2.84 -21.52 -4.08
C ARG A 302 -3.17 -21.68 -5.58
N GLU A 303 -3.45 -20.58 -6.28
CA GLU A 303 -3.69 -20.58 -7.73
C GLU A 303 -2.46 -21.07 -8.53
N SER A 304 -1.26 -20.75 -8.04
CA SER A 304 0.02 -21.06 -8.70
C SER A 304 0.64 -22.38 -8.21
N GLY A 305 0.01 -23.08 -7.25
CA GLY A 305 0.56 -24.29 -6.65
C GLY A 305 1.77 -24.05 -5.73
N ILE A 306 1.94 -22.83 -5.22
CA ILE A 306 3.02 -22.45 -4.30
C ILE A 306 2.48 -22.42 -2.88
N PRO A 307 2.98 -23.26 -1.96
CA PRO A 307 2.55 -23.24 -0.57
C PRO A 307 3.02 -21.95 0.14
N THR A 308 2.12 -21.36 0.93
CA THR A 308 2.36 -20.14 1.69
C THR A 308 1.90 -20.29 3.15
N PRO A 309 2.44 -21.28 3.90
CA PRO A 309 1.97 -21.58 5.25
C PRO A 309 2.27 -20.46 6.26
N ALA A 310 3.41 -19.77 6.16
CA ALA A 310 3.73 -18.66 7.06
C ALA A 310 2.82 -17.45 6.80
N ILE A 311 2.55 -17.10 5.55
CA ILE A 311 1.58 -16.07 5.16
C ILE A 311 0.19 -16.40 5.68
N THR A 312 -0.28 -17.63 5.47
CA THR A 312 -1.61 -18.09 5.95
C THR A 312 -1.69 -18.03 7.49
N GLY A 313 -0.65 -18.48 8.18
CA GLY A 313 -0.55 -18.42 9.64
C GLY A 313 -0.53 -16.97 10.16
N LEU A 314 0.19 -16.08 9.48
CA LEU A 314 0.23 -14.65 9.84
C LEU A 314 -1.16 -14.01 9.73
N VAL A 315 -1.87 -14.23 8.61
CA VAL A 315 -3.23 -13.70 8.41
C VAL A 315 -4.17 -14.16 9.53
N ALA A 316 -4.16 -15.46 9.85
CA ALA A 316 -4.98 -16.02 10.93
C ALA A 316 -4.65 -15.38 12.30
N LEU A 317 -3.37 -15.17 12.62
CA LEU A 317 -2.95 -14.55 13.88
C LEU A 317 -3.32 -13.07 13.96
N ILE A 318 -3.26 -12.33 12.86
CA ILE A 318 -3.74 -10.93 12.83
C ILE A 318 -5.25 -10.90 13.11
N HIS A 319 -6.04 -11.77 12.50
CA HIS A 319 -7.49 -11.88 12.81
C HIS A 319 -7.73 -12.24 14.27
N ASP A 320 -6.92 -13.15 14.86
CA ASP A 320 -7.03 -13.47 16.28
C ASP A 320 -6.78 -12.26 17.18
N VAL A 321 -5.83 -11.41 16.82
CA VAL A 321 -5.55 -10.16 17.54
C VAL A 321 -6.68 -9.14 17.33
N GLU A 322 -7.17 -8.97 16.09
CA GLU A 322 -8.28 -8.07 15.75
C GLU A 322 -9.56 -8.39 16.53
N GLU A 323 -9.82 -9.67 16.75
CA GLU A 323 -11.01 -10.17 17.44
C GLU A 323 -10.78 -10.39 18.94
N GLY A 324 -9.59 -10.02 19.46
CA GLY A 324 -9.26 -10.14 20.87
C GLY A 324 -9.09 -11.58 21.38
N ARG A 325 -8.97 -12.57 20.48
CA ARG A 325 -8.70 -13.96 20.84
C ARG A 325 -7.26 -14.19 21.32
N ARG A 326 -6.33 -13.34 20.84
CA ARG A 326 -4.93 -13.35 21.27
C ARG A 326 -4.43 -11.93 21.59
N PRO A 327 -3.54 -11.78 22.59
CA PRO A 327 -2.92 -10.50 22.89
C PRO A 327 -1.82 -10.17 21.87
N MET A 328 -1.51 -8.89 21.71
CA MET A 328 -0.28 -8.42 21.05
C MET A 328 0.90 -8.69 22.00
N ALA A 329 1.54 -9.86 21.89
CA ALA A 329 2.59 -10.32 22.80
C ALA A 329 3.49 -11.35 22.13
N PHE A 330 4.65 -11.63 22.74
CA PHE A 330 5.61 -12.60 22.18
C PHE A 330 5.00 -14.00 22.04
N GLU A 331 4.11 -14.42 22.95
CA GLU A 331 3.40 -15.70 22.90
C GLU A 331 2.59 -15.87 21.60
N THR A 332 2.00 -14.79 21.09
CA THR A 332 1.29 -14.81 19.80
C THR A 332 2.27 -14.92 18.64
N PHE A 333 3.40 -14.22 18.68
CA PHE A 333 4.45 -14.34 17.68
C PHE A 333 5.10 -15.73 17.70
N GLU A 334 5.25 -16.35 18.88
CA GLU A 334 5.83 -17.69 19.05
C GLU A 334 5.01 -18.78 18.35
N VAL A 335 3.70 -18.60 18.22
CA VAL A 335 2.86 -19.53 17.42
C VAL A 335 3.35 -19.55 15.97
N LEU A 336 3.67 -18.39 15.40
CA LEU A 336 4.19 -18.28 14.03
C LEU A 336 5.61 -18.88 13.91
N ILE A 337 6.47 -18.68 14.91
CA ILE A 337 7.79 -19.34 14.96
C ILE A 337 7.63 -20.86 14.90
N ASN A 338 6.72 -21.41 15.68
CA ASN A 338 6.52 -22.86 15.75
C ASN A 338 5.92 -23.43 14.45
N ALA A 339 5.03 -22.68 13.79
CA ALA A 339 4.49 -23.05 12.48
C ALA A 339 5.59 -23.10 11.41
N CYS A 340 6.49 -22.10 11.38
CA CYS A 340 7.62 -22.08 10.44
C CYS A 340 8.60 -23.23 10.65
N LYS A 341 8.86 -23.65 11.91
CA LYS A 341 9.74 -24.78 12.21
C LYS A 341 9.15 -26.14 11.81
N GLY A 342 7.83 -26.27 11.82
CA GLY A 342 7.11 -27.48 11.39
C GLY A 342 7.29 -27.76 9.90
N THR A 343 7.19 -26.73 9.08
CA THR A 343 7.33 -26.84 7.61
C THR A 343 8.74 -27.22 7.14
N ALA A 344 9.77 -26.83 7.89
CA ALA A 344 11.17 -27.17 7.57
C ALA A 344 11.49 -28.68 7.78
N ARG A 345 10.71 -29.40 8.61
CA ARG A 345 10.89 -30.82 8.89
C ARG A 345 10.21 -31.74 7.87
N ASP A 346 9.18 -31.28 7.19
CA ASP A 346 8.44 -32.07 6.21
C ASP A 346 9.08 -32.03 4.79
N CYS A 347 10.10 -31.19 4.59
CA CYS A 347 10.84 -31.05 3.33
C CYS A 347 12.24 -31.70 3.36
N SER A 348 12.64 -32.35 4.45
CA SER A 348 13.91 -33.08 4.62
C SER A 348 13.65 -34.59 4.66
#